data_12619ceff31fb8304183e8bb97e53220
#
_entry.id   12619ceff31fb8304183e8bb97e53220
#
_cell.length_a   1.000
_cell.length_b   1.000
_cell.length_c   1.000
_cell.angle_alpha   90.00
_cell.angle_beta   90.00
_cell.angle_gamma   90.00
#
_symmetry.space_group_name_H-M   'P 1'
#
loop_
_entity.id
_entity.type
_entity.pdbx_description
1 polymer ?
#
loop_
_entity_poly.entity_id
_entity_poly.type
_entity_poly.pdbx_seq_one_letter_code
_entity_poly.pdbx_strand_id
1 'polypeptide(L)'
;MQAPDSHHPARDGERGLALLLAILFTIIVVGITVTGTLILRSHQAKTKINFVTHGQSMQFAKSGLIEALGWLRKQTSQPVLTFEPALNATAAPPILDTIDPLVGIVREFEITNSIWGRYEVWRPWEADPVPERLDWRRQMQIRDVSAMRGELTPGSVWRIRSLGYVYRRVDPNVPYNTAPNQVLAQEMAEVEARRLALQPPGQAAICLRNGSGLTVNTRGRVLGGAVAAGLYHRASSGNPTISGTGATLTGTPNRSTTTVYNDSYIAVFGVTLDELSAMADYVVNSPTNFPAPVPIDTVVVAQTPMTFDASRPLRGTGVVVVVGDVTIAAGSNSSFSGLLYVQGNLVVREPCEIQGAVICTGTATVRGNLDFATVQYDDTILQHLRQELGTYRLAGAFARPAGQDR
;
A
#
# COMPACT_ATOMS: atom_id res chain seq x y z
N MET A 1 -109.61 -25.69 -22.61
CA MET A 1 -108.96 -24.50 -22.11
C MET A 1 -107.49 -24.64 -22.33
N GLN A 2 -107.01 -23.98 -23.41
CA GLN A 2 -105.59 -23.92 -23.77
C GLN A 2 -104.92 -22.69 -23.14
N ALA A 3 -103.82 -22.93 -22.46
CA ALA A 3 -102.97 -21.85 -21.94
C ALA A 3 -102.07 -21.31 -23.08
N PRO A 4 -101.79 -20.03 -23.16
CA PRO A 4 -100.96 -19.45 -24.21
C PRO A 4 -99.47 -19.60 -23.86
N ASP A 5 -98.66 -20.09 -24.85
CA ASP A 5 -97.24 -20.14 -24.87
C ASP A 5 -96.66 -18.67 -24.82
N SER A 6 -95.91 -18.37 -23.81
CA SER A 6 -95.12 -17.11 -23.72
C SER A 6 -93.73 -17.29 -24.35
N HIS A 7 -93.61 -16.95 -25.59
CA HIS A 7 -92.30 -16.79 -26.25
C HIS A 7 -91.59 -15.60 -25.66
N HIS A 8 -90.53 -15.81 -24.87
CA HIS A 8 -89.57 -14.79 -24.57
C HIS A 8 -88.66 -14.61 -25.74
N PRO A 9 -88.52 -13.39 -26.33
CA PRO A 9 -87.49 -13.11 -27.35
C PRO A 9 -86.13 -13.19 -26.77
N ALA A 10 -85.30 -14.02 -27.39
CA ALA A 10 -83.93 -14.23 -26.97
C ALA A 10 -83.13 -12.97 -26.94
N ARG A 11 -82.41 -12.76 -25.86
CA ARG A 11 -81.44 -11.65 -25.58
C ARG A 11 -80.15 -11.85 -26.38
N ASP A 12 -80.18 -11.88 -27.68
CA ASP A 12 -78.98 -12.01 -28.54
C ASP A 12 -78.08 -10.73 -28.55
N GLY A 13 -78.65 -9.53 -28.28
CA GLY A 13 -77.92 -8.29 -28.18
C GLY A 13 -76.99 -8.18 -26.99
N GLU A 14 -77.35 -8.82 -25.84
CA GLU A 14 -76.50 -8.72 -24.63
C GLU A 14 -75.25 -9.58 -24.72
N ARG A 15 -75.29 -10.70 -25.48
CA ARG A 15 -74.12 -11.56 -25.71
C ARG A 15 -73.07 -10.90 -26.59
N GLY A 16 -73.47 -10.14 -27.60
CA GLY A 16 -72.57 -9.36 -28.46
C GLY A 16 -71.85 -8.25 -27.72
N LEU A 17 -72.55 -7.52 -26.81
CA LEU A 17 -71.98 -6.48 -26.00
C LEU A 17 -70.96 -6.99 -24.97
N ALA A 18 -71.26 -8.13 -24.33
CA ALA A 18 -70.34 -8.78 -23.38
C ALA A 18 -69.03 -9.25 -24.05
N LEU A 19 -69.11 -9.78 -25.28
CA LEU A 19 -67.95 -10.21 -26.04
C LEU A 19 -67.09 -9.01 -26.43
N LEU A 20 -67.70 -7.91 -26.85
CA LEU A 20 -67.01 -6.67 -27.25
C LEU A 20 -66.29 -6.04 -26.04
N LEU A 21 -66.92 -6.00 -24.86
CA LEU A 21 -66.31 -5.54 -23.60
C LEU A 21 -65.17 -6.47 -23.17
N ALA A 22 -65.31 -7.78 -23.30
CA ALA A 22 -64.24 -8.71 -22.97
C ALA A 22 -63.00 -8.54 -23.87
N ILE A 23 -63.21 -8.33 -25.18
CA ILE A 23 -62.13 -8.06 -26.15
C ILE A 23 -61.46 -6.72 -25.79
N LEU A 24 -62.24 -5.66 -25.53
CA LEU A 24 -61.72 -4.35 -25.18
C LEU A 24 -60.89 -4.44 -23.90
N PHE A 25 -61.40 -5.12 -22.87
CA PHE A 25 -60.68 -5.32 -21.60
C PHE A 25 -59.39 -6.09 -21.79
N THR A 26 -59.42 -7.16 -22.61
CA THR A 26 -58.21 -7.94 -22.96
C THR A 26 -57.18 -7.08 -23.67
N ILE A 27 -57.55 -6.23 -24.62
CA ILE A 27 -56.63 -5.32 -25.32
C ILE A 27 -56.03 -4.32 -24.31
N ILE A 28 -56.78 -3.77 -23.37
CA ILE A 28 -56.30 -2.86 -22.34
C ILE A 28 -55.31 -3.59 -21.44
N VAL A 29 -55.62 -4.78 -20.94
CA VAL A 29 -54.76 -5.56 -20.06
C VAL A 29 -53.44 -5.92 -20.79
N VAL A 30 -53.52 -6.39 -22.03
CA VAL A 30 -52.34 -6.68 -22.86
C VAL A 30 -51.50 -5.42 -23.08
N GLY A 31 -52.17 -4.30 -23.40
CA GLY A 31 -51.47 -2.99 -23.55
C GLY A 31 -50.71 -2.56 -22.30
N ILE A 32 -51.35 -2.65 -21.12
CA ILE A 32 -50.70 -2.33 -19.85
C ILE A 32 -49.53 -3.27 -19.55
N THR A 33 -49.71 -4.57 -19.80
CA THR A 33 -48.67 -5.58 -19.55
C THR A 33 -47.46 -5.38 -20.45
N VAL A 34 -47.67 -5.14 -21.73
CA VAL A 34 -46.60 -4.87 -22.71
C VAL A 34 -45.86 -3.59 -22.35
N THR A 35 -46.59 -2.50 -22.05
CA THR A 35 -46.00 -1.23 -21.67
C THR A 35 -45.21 -1.37 -20.37
N GLY A 36 -45.77 -2.03 -19.36
CA GLY A 36 -45.11 -2.30 -18.08
C GLY A 36 -43.81 -3.10 -18.25
N THR A 37 -43.82 -4.14 -19.09
CA THR A 37 -42.61 -4.95 -19.35
C THR A 37 -41.56 -4.19 -20.12
N LEU A 38 -41.92 -3.31 -21.04
CA LEU A 38 -40.99 -2.43 -21.77
C LEU A 38 -40.34 -1.41 -20.84
N ILE A 39 -41.12 -0.80 -19.94
CA ILE A 39 -40.61 0.13 -18.91
C ILE A 39 -39.63 -0.60 -17.98
N LEU A 40 -40.00 -1.77 -17.47
CA LEU A 40 -39.13 -2.57 -16.60
C LEU A 40 -37.81 -2.95 -17.28
N ARG A 41 -37.85 -3.42 -18.51
CA ARG A 41 -36.64 -3.73 -19.30
C ARG A 41 -35.77 -2.49 -19.51
N SER A 42 -36.37 -1.36 -19.81
CA SER A 42 -35.65 -0.09 -19.97
C SER A 42 -34.96 0.33 -18.65
N HIS A 43 -35.65 0.22 -17.51
CA HIS A 43 -35.05 0.50 -16.20
C HIS A 43 -33.94 -0.49 -15.86
N GLN A 44 -34.12 -1.77 -16.09
CA GLN A 44 -33.07 -2.78 -15.86
C GLN A 44 -31.84 -2.52 -16.74
N ALA A 45 -32.02 -2.18 -18.00
CA ALA A 45 -30.93 -1.86 -18.92
C ALA A 45 -30.16 -0.61 -18.44
N LYS A 46 -30.86 0.47 -18.04
CA LYS A 46 -30.23 1.68 -17.48
C LYS A 46 -29.48 1.38 -16.19
N THR A 47 -30.07 0.63 -15.26
CA THR A 47 -29.43 0.23 -14.01
C THR A 47 -28.17 -0.59 -14.25
N LYS A 48 -28.21 -1.54 -15.19
CA LYS A 48 -27.03 -2.34 -15.57
C LYS A 48 -25.93 -1.50 -16.18
N ILE A 49 -26.27 -0.57 -17.09
CA ILE A 49 -25.29 0.36 -17.69
C ILE A 49 -24.67 1.22 -16.61
N ASN A 50 -25.47 1.82 -15.72
CA ASN A 50 -24.97 2.64 -14.64
C ASN A 50 -24.03 1.85 -13.71
N PHE A 51 -24.40 0.63 -13.33
CA PHE A 51 -23.56 -0.21 -12.49
C PHE A 51 -22.21 -0.53 -13.14
N VAL A 52 -22.20 -0.87 -14.43
CA VAL A 52 -20.96 -1.15 -15.18
C VAL A 52 -20.10 0.09 -15.31
N THR A 53 -20.68 1.25 -15.67
CA THR A 53 -19.92 2.49 -15.84
C THR A 53 -19.35 3.01 -14.53
N HIS A 54 -20.09 2.92 -13.41
CA HIS A 54 -19.58 3.23 -12.08
C HIS A 54 -18.45 2.27 -11.64
N GLY A 55 -18.59 0.97 -11.92
CA GLY A 55 -17.53 0.00 -11.70
C GLY A 55 -16.25 0.32 -12.48
N GLN A 56 -16.40 0.69 -13.75
CA GLN A 56 -15.26 1.10 -14.59
C GLN A 56 -14.62 2.40 -14.11
N SER A 57 -15.40 3.42 -13.78
CA SER A 57 -14.86 4.69 -13.28
C SER A 57 -14.10 4.50 -11.95
N MET A 58 -14.55 3.60 -11.06
CA MET A 58 -13.81 3.22 -9.86
C MET A 58 -12.47 2.53 -10.19
N GLN A 59 -12.41 1.68 -11.23
CA GLN A 59 -11.14 1.06 -11.64
C GLN A 59 -10.17 2.12 -12.19
N PHE A 60 -10.66 3.10 -12.95
CA PHE A 60 -9.83 4.23 -13.40
C PHE A 60 -9.33 5.06 -12.21
N ALA A 61 -10.17 5.35 -11.23
CA ALA A 61 -9.72 6.02 -10.01
C ALA A 61 -8.60 5.25 -9.30
N LYS A 62 -8.73 3.92 -9.16
CA LYS A 62 -7.67 3.08 -8.58
C LYS A 62 -6.39 3.10 -9.43
N SER A 63 -6.50 3.09 -10.75
CA SER A 63 -5.34 3.18 -11.65
C SER A 63 -4.56 4.49 -11.45
N GLY A 64 -5.27 5.61 -11.28
CA GLY A 64 -4.64 6.89 -10.97
C GLY A 64 -3.90 6.90 -9.63
N LEU A 65 -4.43 6.23 -8.60
CA LEU A 65 -3.72 6.07 -7.32
C LEU A 65 -2.40 5.30 -7.50
N ILE A 66 -2.43 4.21 -8.28
CA ILE A 66 -1.24 3.38 -8.53
C ILE A 66 -0.21 4.18 -9.34
N GLU A 67 -0.64 4.95 -10.35
CA GLU A 67 0.29 5.77 -11.13
C GLU A 67 0.91 6.88 -10.29
N ALA A 68 0.14 7.56 -9.45
CA ALA A 68 0.66 8.56 -8.52
C ALA A 68 1.67 7.97 -7.54
N LEU A 69 1.40 6.78 -7.01
CA LEU A 69 2.36 6.04 -6.17
C LEU A 69 3.64 5.74 -6.96
N GLY A 70 3.53 5.28 -8.21
CA GLY A 70 4.65 5.04 -9.11
C GLY A 70 5.45 6.31 -9.38
N TRP A 71 4.78 7.44 -9.56
CA TRP A 71 5.42 8.75 -9.73
C TRP A 71 6.22 9.16 -8.48
N LEU A 72 5.62 9.05 -7.28
CA LEU A 72 6.31 9.33 -6.01
C LEU A 72 7.57 8.48 -5.83
N ARG A 73 7.53 7.20 -6.22
CA ARG A 73 8.66 6.26 -6.14
C ARG A 73 9.82 6.61 -7.09
N LYS A 74 9.50 7.15 -8.26
CA LYS A 74 10.50 7.47 -9.31
C LYS A 74 11.29 8.74 -9.06
N GLN A 75 10.86 9.57 -8.08
CA GLN A 75 11.56 10.83 -7.82
C GLN A 75 12.95 10.59 -7.24
N THR A 76 13.93 11.29 -7.75
CA THR A 76 15.33 11.18 -7.32
C THR A 76 15.57 11.79 -5.93
N SER A 77 14.78 12.82 -5.56
CA SER A 77 14.81 13.39 -4.22
C SER A 77 13.77 12.73 -3.34
N GLN A 78 14.20 12.12 -2.24
CA GLN A 78 13.36 11.42 -1.28
C GLN A 78 13.60 11.92 0.15
N PRO A 79 12.57 12.16 0.96
CA PRO A 79 11.14 12.11 0.62
C PRO A 79 10.75 13.18 -0.40
N VAL A 80 9.68 12.92 -1.15
CA VAL A 80 9.14 13.87 -2.12
C VAL A 80 8.43 15.00 -1.37
N LEU A 81 8.80 16.24 -1.64
CA LEU A 81 8.21 17.41 -0.96
C LEU A 81 7.10 18.09 -1.77
N THR A 82 7.13 17.95 -3.11
CA THR A 82 6.17 18.55 -4.02
C THR A 82 5.67 17.52 -5.04
N PHE A 83 4.41 17.61 -5.42
CA PHE A 83 3.81 16.76 -6.45
C PHE A 83 3.61 17.58 -7.73
N GLU A 84 4.56 17.46 -8.66
CA GLU A 84 4.62 18.24 -9.91
C GLU A 84 4.88 17.34 -11.12
N PRO A 85 3.89 16.52 -11.53
CA PRO A 85 4.04 15.71 -12.74
C PRO A 85 4.20 16.59 -13.97
N ALA A 86 5.15 16.22 -14.82
CA ALA A 86 5.55 17.03 -15.97
C ALA A 86 5.23 16.37 -17.32
N LEU A 87 5.07 17.19 -18.34
CA LEU A 87 4.99 16.79 -19.74
C LEU A 87 6.06 17.54 -20.52
N ASN A 88 7.10 16.83 -20.95
CA ASN A 88 8.12 17.37 -21.85
C ASN A 88 8.52 16.28 -22.87
N ALA A 89 7.84 16.26 -24.00
CA ALA A 89 8.06 15.28 -25.05
C ALA A 89 9.40 15.46 -25.79
N THR A 90 10.05 16.64 -25.66
CA THR A 90 11.32 16.95 -26.32
C THR A 90 12.55 16.70 -25.44
N ALA A 91 12.35 16.38 -24.16
CA ALA A 91 13.44 15.99 -23.29
C ALA A 91 14.06 14.64 -23.73
N ALA A 92 15.30 14.40 -23.36
CA ALA A 92 15.97 13.13 -23.62
C ALA A 92 16.46 12.52 -22.27
N PRO A 93 15.75 11.50 -21.75
CA PRO A 93 14.54 10.85 -22.25
C PRO A 93 13.30 11.74 -22.11
N PRO A 94 12.24 11.50 -22.92
CA PRO A 94 10.98 12.23 -22.80
C PRO A 94 10.33 12.07 -21.43
N ILE A 95 9.83 13.18 -20.86
CA ILE A 95 9.08 13.18 -19.61
C ILE A 95 7.59 13.16 -19.96
N LEU A 96 6.93 12.06 -19.68
CA LEU A 96 5.52 11.82 -20.03
C LEU A 96 4.72 11.42 -18.78
N ASP A 97 4.87 12.18 -17.70
CA ASP A 97 4.18 11.87 -16.44
C ASP A 97 2.67 12.11 -16.53
N THR A 98 2.22 12.94 -17.47
CA THR A 98 0.83 13.33 -17.63
C THR A 98 0.55 13.81 -19.06
N ILE A 99 -0.73 13.90 -19.42
CA ILE A 99 -1.19 14.62 -20.63
C ILE A 99 -1.62 16.07 -20.32
N ASP A 100 -1.83 16.40 -19.03
CA ASP A 100 -2.22 17.73 -18.56
C ASP A 100 -1.50 18.11 -17.24
N PRO A 101 -0.33 18.72 -17.32
CA PRO A 101 0.45 19.10 -16.13
C PRO A 101 -0.20 20.19 -15.28
N LEU A 102 -1.19 20.93 -15.80
CA LEU A 102 -1.91 21.94 -15.03
C LEU A 102 -2.86 21.29 -14.01
N VAL A 103 -3.42 20.14 -14.35
CA VAL A 103 -4.26 19.35 -13.45
C VAL A 103 -3.40 18.51 -12.50
N GLY A 104 -2.45 17.76 -13.03
CA GLY A 104 -1.63 16.80 -12.30
C GLY A 104 -1.37 15.56 -13.15
N ILE A 105 -1.52 14.35 -12.61
CA ILE A 105 -1.48 13.13 -13.41
C ILE A 105 -2.84 12.92 -14.06
N VAL A 106 -2.87 12.94 -15.38
CA VAL A 106 -4.07 12.73 -16.21
C VAL A 106 -3.78 11.72 -17.30
N ARG A 107 -4.67 10.74 -17.46
CA ARG A 107 -4.66 9.79 -18.60
C ARG A 107 -6.05 9.60 -19.16
N GLU A 108 -6.09 9.36 -20.47
CA GLU A 108 -7.32 9.06 -21.21
C GLU A 108 -7.13 7.80 -22.05
N PHE A 109 -8.16 6.97 -22.11
CA PHE A 109 -8.17 5.71 -22.86
C PHE A 109 -9.51 5.53 -23.56
N GLU A 110 -9.49 5.08 -24.80
CA GLU A 110 -10.69 4.62 -25.45
C GLU A 110 -11.04 3.20 -24.94
N ILE A 111 -12.28 3.02 -24.48
CA ILE A 111 -12.80 1.74 -24.01
C ILE A 111 -13.49 1.01 -25.16
N THR A 112 -14.39 1.71 -25.83
CA THR A 112 -15.11 1.27 -27.02
C THR A 112 -15.46 2.49 -27.85
N ASN A 113 -16.02 2.31 -29.06
CA ASN A 113 -16.41 3.42 -29.94
C ASN A 113 -17.15 4.52 -29.16
N SER A 114 -16.55 5.69 -29.12
CA SER A 114 -17.02 6.90 -28.45
C SER A 114 -17.14 6.85 -26.90
N ILE A 115 -16.86 5.73 -26.25
CA ILE A 115 -16.79 5.63 -24.78
C ILE A 115 -15.34 5.62 -24.36
N TRP A 116 -15.00 6.57 -23.48
CA TRP A 116 -13.65 6.83 -23.01
C TRP A 116 -13.58 6.73 -21.49
N GLY A 117 -12.45 6.26 -21.00
CA GLY A 117 -12.05 6.31 -19.61
C GLY A 117 -11.03 7.42 -19.37
N ARG A 118 -11.12 8.07 -18.23
CA ARG A 118 -10.17 9.08 -17.80
C ARG A 118 -9.93 8.92 -16.29
N TYR A 119 -8.69 9.20 -15.83
CA TYR A 119 -8.45 9.44 -14.42
C TYR A 119 -7.57 10.68 -14.23
N GLU A 120 -7.75 11.26 -13.04
CA GLU A 120 -7.07 12.49 -12.65
C GLU A 120 -6.58 12.35 -11.20
N VAL A 121 -5.29 12.65 -10.95
CA VAL A 121 -4.73 12.90 -9.63
C VAL A 121 -4.29 14.34 -9.60
N TRP A 122 -5.00 15.15 -8.86
CA TRP A 122 -4.82 16.59 -8.89
C TRP A 122 -3.61 17.00 -8.04
N ARG A 123 -2.75 17.84 -8.60
CA ARG A 123 -1.66 18.49 -7.89
C ARG A 123 -2.19 19.47 -6.83
N PRO A 124 -1.38 19.87 -5.85
CA PRO A 124 -1.73 20.93 -4.91
C PRO A 124 -2.16 22.20 -5.65
N TRP A 125 -3.28 22.75 -5.25
CA TRP A 125 -3.87 23.94 -5.86
C TRP A 125 -3.83 25.10 -4.86
N GLU A 126 -3.05 26.13 -5.18
CA GLU A 126 -2.80 27.22 -4.24
C GLU A 126 -3.77 28.40 -4.41
N ALA A 127 -4.20 28.68 -5.62
CA ALA A 127 -5.07 29.80 -5.91
C ALA A 127 -6.10 29.46 -7.00
N ASP A 128 -7.35 29.84 -6.77
CA ASP A 128 -8.42 29.90 -7.79
C ASP A 128 -9.19 31.20 -7.55
N PRO A 129 -9.53 31.96 -8.59
CA PRO A 129 -10.31 33.19 -8.46
C PRO A 129 -11.73 32.97 -7.94
N VAL A 130 -12.22 31.72 -7.97
CA VAL A 130 -13.55 31.35 -7.49
C VAL A 130 -13.41 30.55 -6.19
N PRO A 131 -13.78 31.12 -5.02
CA PRO A 131 -13.58 30.46 -3.71
C PRO A 131 -14.20 29.06 -3.60
N GLU A 132 -15.40 28.85 -4.13
CA GLU A 132 -16.10 27.55 -4.10
C GLU A 132 -15.33 26.47 -4.90
N ARG A 133 -14.71 26.85 -6.01
CA ARG A 133 -13.84 25.95 -6.78
C ARG A 133 -12.57 25.63 -6.02
N LEU A 134 -12.01 26.63 -5.33
CA LEU A 134 -10.80 26.43 -4.54
C LEU A 134 -11.03 25.41 -3.43
N ASP A 135 -12.15 25.50 -2.71
CA ASP A 135 -12.46 24.55 -1.65
C ASP A 135 -12.67 23.13 -2.17
N TRP A 136 -13.39 22.97 -3.28
CA TRP A 136 -13.57 21.67 -3.92
C TRP A 136 -12.23 21.09 -4.43
N ARG A 137 -11.40 21.88 -5.09
CA ARG A 137 -10.08 21.48 -5.59
C ARG A 137 -9.14 21.10 -4.46
N ARG A 138 -9.15 21.83 -3.36
CA ARG A 138 -8.38 21.51 -2.15
C ARG A 138 -8.80 20.19 -1.53
N GLN A 139 -10.05 19.79 -1.64
CA GLN A 139 -10.53 18.50 -1.18
C GLN A 139 -10.09 17.36 -2.11
N MET A 140 -9.98 17.61 -3.43
CA MET A 140 -9.65 16.59 -4.44
C MET A 140 -8.16 16.38 -4.66
N GLN A 141 -7.33 17.34 -4.29
CA GLN A 141 -5.88 17.30 -4.53
C GLN A 141 -5.15 16.25 -3.70
N ILE A 142 -4.03 15.77 -4.24
CA ILE A 142 -3.03 15.05 -3.47
C ILE A 142 -2.45 15.97 -2.39
N ARG A 143 -2.16 15.45 -1.21
CA ARG A 143 -1.68 16.27 -0.09
C ARG A 143 -0.65 15.52 0.74
N ASP A 144 0.43 16.22 1.10
CA ASP A 144 1.30 15.79 2.19
C ASP A 144 0.53 15.92 3.52
N VAL A 145 0.37 14.81 4.21
CA VAL A 145 -0.31 14.72 5.51
C VAL A 145 0.62 14.30 6.63
N SER A 146 1.95 14.33 6.40
CA SER A 146 2.98 13.91 7.36
C SER A 146 2.79 14.54 8.72
N ALA A 147 2.65 15.87 8.79
CA ALA A 147 2.44 16.58 10.05
C ALA A 147 1.11 16.18 10.74
N MET A 148 0.06 15.90 9.98
CA MET A 148 -1.24 15.44 10.53
C MET A 148 -1.13 14.02 11.11
N ARG A 149 -0.15 13.24 10.68
CA ARG A 149 0.14 11.88 11.15
C ARG A 149 1.23 11.84 12.21
N GLY A 150 1.70 13.00 12.66
CA GLY A 150 2.73 13.10 13.69
C GLY A 150 4.16 12.85 13.19
N GLU A 151 4.37 12.80 11.87
CA GLU A 151 5.68 12.65 11.28
C GLU A 151 6.44 13.99 11.29
N LEU A 152 7.70 13.93 11.70
CA LEU A 152 8.56 15.14 11.75
C LEU A 152 9.11 15.51 10.37
N THR A 153 9.20 14.57 9.46
CA THR A 153 9.76 14.75 8.12
C THR A 153 8.64 14.98 7.11
N PRO A 154 8.56 16.18 6.49
CA PRO A 154 7.61 16.44 5.42
C PRO A 154 7.79 15.46 4.26
N GLY A 155 6.70 15.12 3.56
CA GLY A 155 6.71 14.19 2.45
C GLY A 155 6.75 12.72 2.83
N SER A 156 6.79 12.37 4.12
CA SER A 156 6.80 10.98 4.59
C SER A 156 5.46 10.27 4.35
N VAL A 157 4.35 11.01 4.40
CA VAL A 157 3.00 10.47 4.21
C VAL A 157 2.21 11.33 3.23
N TRP A 158 1.82 10.74 2.12
CA TRP A 158 0.97 11.38 1.11
C TRP A 158 -0.42 10.79 1.12
N ARG A 159 -1.45 11.62 1.22
CA ARG A 159 -2.83 11.25 0.92
C ARG A 159 -3.06 11.46 -0.57
N ILE A 160 -3.27 10.38 -1.28
CA ILE A 160 -3.51 10.38 -2.72
C ILE A 160 -5.00 10.24 -2.94
N ARG A 161 -5.58 11.14 -3.74
CA ARG A 161 -6.94 11.08 -4.25
C ARG A 161 -6.92 11.02 -5.76
N SER A 162 -7.74 10.16 -6.31
CA SER A 162 -7.88 10.01 -7.76
C SER A 162 -9.34 9.98 -8.14
N LEU A 163 -9.68 10.75 -9.17
CA LEU A 163 -10.99 10.79 -9.81
C LEU A 163 -10.94 9.93 -11.06
N GLY A 164 -11.86 9.01 -11.20
CA GLY A 164 -12.06 8.20 -12.38
C GLY A 164 -13.35 8.59 -13.09
N TYR A 165 -13.32 8.68 -14.40
CA TYR A 165 -14.45 9.05 -15.23
C TYR A 165 -14.67 8.02 -16.35
N VAL A 166 -15.92 7.78 -16.65
CA VAL A 166 -16.36 7.18 -17.91
C VAL A 166 -17.21 8.23 -18.64
N TYR A 167 -16.84 8.57 -19.86
CA TYR A 167 -17.53 9.59 -20.61
C TYR A 167 -17.73 9.22 -22.09
N ARG A 168 -18.74 9.80 -22.71
CA ARG A 168 -18.95 9.72 -24.15
C ARG A 168 -18.23 10.88 -24.82
N ARG A 169 -17.32 10.58 -25.73
CA ARG A 169 -16.60 11.56 -26.53
C ARG A 169 -17.26 11.67 -27.90
N VAL A 170 -17.86 12.83 -28.17
CA VAL A 170 -18.50 13.18 -29.42
C VAL A 170 -17.60 14.10 -30.25
N ASP A 171 -16.95 15.07 -29.58
CA ASP A 171 -15.99 15.99 -30.18
C ASP A 171 -14.64 15.89 -29.46
N PRO A 172 -13.56 15.52 -30.18
CA PRO A 172 -12.23 15.44 -29.59
C PRO A 172 -11.60 16.79 -29.21
N ASN A 173 -12.11 17.89 -29.76
CA ASN A 173 -11.59 19.25 -29.55
C ASN A 173 -12.25 19.94 -28.33
N VAL A 174 -13.26 19.31 -27.72
CA VAL A 174 -13.99 19.83 -26.58
C VAL A 174 -13.62 19.03 -25.33
N PRO A 175 -13.46 19.68 -24.13
CA PRO A 175 -13.20 18.97 -22.90
C PRO A 175 -14.21 17.87 -22.60
N TYR A 176 -13.77 16.80 -21.92
CA TYR A 176 -14.58 15.61 -21.64
C TYR A 176 -15.90 15.90 -20.90
N ASN A 177 -15.92 16.96 -20.09
CA ASN A 177 -17.05 17.39 -19.24
C ASN A 177 -17.87 18.56 -19.84
N THR A 178 -17.65 18.90 -21.11
CA THR A 178 -18.33 20.00 -21.81
C THR A 178 -19.10 19.46 -23.01
N ALA A 179 -20.32 19.92 -23.20
CA ALA A 179 -21.15 19.51 -24.35
C ALA A 179 -20.42 19.80 -25.69
N PRO A 180 -20.48 18.89 -26.67
CA PRO A 180 -21.37 17.73 -26.81
C PRO A 180 -20.87 16.44 -26.05
N ASN A 181 -19.68 16.46 -25.43
CA ASN A 181 -19.19 15.36 -24.63
C ASN A 181 -20.02 15.23 -23.34
N GLN A 182 -20.15 14.03 -22.81
CA GLN A 182 -20.99 13.75 -21.67
C GLN A 182 -20.33 12.79 -20.69
N VAL A 183 -20.16 13.19 -19.42
CA VAL A 183 -19.76 12.29 -18.33
C VAL A 183 -20.92 11.35 -18.01
N LEU A 184 -20.66 10.05 -18.07
CA LEU A 184 -21.62 8.99 -17.80
C LEU A 184 -21.52 8.49 -16.36
N ALA A 185 -20.29 8.43 -15.83
CA ALA A 185 -20.03 8.06 -14.44
C ALA A 185 -18.75 8.72 -13.94
N GLN A 186 -18.73 9.02 -12.64
CA GLN A 186 -17.58 9.53 -11.91
C GLN A 186 -17.48 8.82 -10.58
N GLU A 187 -16.27 8.40 -10.21
CA GLU A 187 -15.96 7.82 -8.91
C GLU A 187 -14.66 8.38 -8.39
N MET A 188 -14.49 8.37 -7.07
CA MET A 188 -13.27 8.79 -6.41
C MET A 188 -12.74 7.67 -5.51
N ALA A 189 -11.43 7.49 -5.53
CA ALA A 189 -10.72 6.62 -4.61
C ALA A 189 -9.66 7.41 -3.84
N GLU A 190 -9.44 7.04 -2.59
CA GLU A 190 -8.43 7.63 -1.71
C GLU A 190 -7.57 6.54 -1.08
N VAL A 191 -6.29 6.83 -0.89
CA VAL A 191 -5.35 5.98 -0.16
C VAL A 191 -4.23 6.83 0.43
N GLU A 192 -3.64 6.39 1.53
CA GLU A 192 -2.38 6.96 2.02
C GLU A 192 -1.20 6.13 1.54
N ALA A 193 -0.17 6.83 1.06
CA ALA A 193 1.13 6.26 0.73
C ALA A 193 2.14 6.74 1.77
N ARG A 194 2.83 5.81 2.42
CA ARG A 194 3.84 6.08 3.44
C ARG A 194 5.20 5.58 3.00
N ARG A 195 6.22 6.33 3.37
CA ARG A 195 7.61 5.98 3.11
C ARG A 195 8.19 5.21 4.29
N LEU A 196 8.84 4.07 4.02
CA LEU A 196 9.64 3.37 5.03
C LEU A 196 10.98 4.08 5.22
N ALA A 197 11.34 4.40 6.47
CA ALA A 197 12.58 5.12 6.77
C ALA A 197 13.82 4.22 6.72
N LEU A 198 13.73 2.97 7.20
CA LEU A 198 14.82 1.99 7.32
C LEU A 198 16.08 2.58 7.96
N GLN A 199 15.90 3.24 9.10
CA GLN A 199 16.95 3.96 9.80
C GLN A 199 17.29 3.31 11.15
N PRO A 200 18.35 2.51 11.24
CA PRO A 200 18.82 1.98 12.52
C PRO A 200 19.12 3.12 13.52
N PRO A 201 19.00 2.88 14.83
CA PRO A 201 19.29 3.87 15.86
C PRO A 201 20.70 4.45 15.80
N GLY A 202 21.66 3.72 15.22
CA GLY A 202 23.03 4.15 15.00
C GLY A 202 23.73 3.30 13.96
N GLN A 203 24.88 3.78 13.49
CA GLN A 203 25.73 3.03 12.55
C GLN A 203 26.54 1.98 13.32
N ALA A 204 26.00 0.78 13.45
CA ALA A 204 26.63 -0.32 14.16
C ALA A 204 26.14 -1.69 13.69
N ALA A 205 26.96 -2.71 13.88
CA ALA A 205 26.59 -4.09 13.60
C ALA A 205 25.40 -4.54 14.45
N ILE A 206 25.41 -4.15 15.75
CA ILE A 206 24.32 -4.42 16.67
C ILE A 206 23.92 -3.10 17.38
N CYS A 207 22.63 -2.80 17.36
CA CYS A 207 22.01 -1.74 18.13
C CYS A 207 21.21 -2.35 19.29
N LEU A 208 21.51 -1.98 20.52
CA LEU A 208 20.86 -2.44 21.73
C LEU A 208 20.51 -1.28 22.66
N ARG A 209 19.38 -1.38 23.35
CA ARG A 209 19.04 -0.40 24.38
C ARG A 209 20.06 -0.41 25.54
N ASN A 210 20.45 -1.61 25.98
CA ASN A 210 21.36 -1.82 27.09
C ASN A 210 22.66 -2.45 26.62
N GLY A 211 23.80 -1.76 26.78
CA GLY A 211 25.11 -2.28 26.41
C GLY A 211 25.50 -3.56 27.16
N SER A 212 25.13 -3.70 28.45
CA SER A 212 25.31 -4.89 29.22
C SER A 212 24.49 -6.09 28.73
N GLY A 213 23.50 -5.87 27.88
CA GLY A 213 22.72 -6.92 27.24
C GLY A 213 23.44 -7.65 26.10
N LEU A 214 24.61 -7.16 25.63
CA LEU A 214 25.41 -7.87 24.65
C LEU A 214 26.40 -8.81 25.30
N THR A 215 26.34 -10.08 24.91
CA THR A 215 27.33 -11.11 25.29
C THR A 215 27.94 -11.68 24.01
N VAL A 216 29.26 -11.56 23.86
CA VAL A 216 30.04 -12.16 22.77
C VAL A 216 30.93 -13.23 23.38
N ASN A 217 30.65 -14.48 23.08
CA ASN A 217 31.37 -15.62 23.58
C ASN A 217 32.25 -16.28 22.51
N THR A 218 33.00 -17.31 22.92
CA THR A 218 33.91 -18.11 22.09
C THR A 218 33.57 -18.05 20.60
N ARG A 219 34.49 -17.58 19.76
CA ARG A 219 34.33 -17.45 18.29
C ARG A 219 33.08 -16.62 17.82
N GLY A 220 32.45 -15.90 18.75
CA GLY A 220 31.46 -14.87 18.38
C GLY A 220 32.18 -13.63 17.87
N ARG A 221 31.68 -13.07 16.79
CA ARG A 221 32.24 -11.86 16.15
C ARG A 221 31.18 -10.80 15.93
N VAL A 222 31.41 -9.59 16.43
CA VAL A 222 30.59 -8.42 16.16
C VAL A 222 31.49 -7.34 15.58
N LEU A 223 31.32 -7.07 14.28
CA LEU A 223 32.28 -6.30 13.47
C LEU A 223 31.59 -5.02 12.92
N GLY A 224 32.01 -3.85 13.39
CA GLY A 224 31.52 -2.55 12.89
C GLY A 224 32.20 -2.07 11.60
N GLY A 225 33.39 -2.57 11.31
CA GLY A 225 34.13 -2.11 10.14
C GLY A 225 34.92 -0.80 10.39
N ALA A 226 35.27 -0.12 9.30
CA ALA A 226 36.14 1.07 9.34
C ALA A 226 35.41 2.35 9.77
N VAL A 227 34.10 2.44 9.53
CA VAL A 227 33.32 3.68 9.71
C VAL A 227 32.12 3.54 10.67
N ALA A 228 31.89 2.33 11.22
CA ALA A 228 30.76 2.06 12.09
C ALA A 228 31.20 1.32 13.36
N ALA A 229 30.37 1.42 14.39
CA ALA A 229 30.62 0.72 15.65
C ALA A 229 30.27 -0.78 15.55
N GLY A 230 30.92 -1.60 16.37
CA GLY A 230 30.42 -2.96 16.58
C GLY A 230 29.11 -2.94 17.37
N LEU A 231 29.03 -2.11 18.43
CA LEU A 231 27.86 -1.94 19.27
C LEU A 231 27.45 -0.47 19.38
N TYR A 232 26.16 -0.18 19.18
CA TYR A 232 25.55 1.12 19.50
C TYR A 232 24.51 0.95 20.62
N HIS A 233 24.63 1.73 21.71
CA HIS A 233 23.75 1.60 22.86
C HIS A 233 23.56 2.90 23.63
N ARG A 234 22.65 2.88 24.63
CA ARG A 234 22.45 4.03 25.54
C ARG A 234 23.65 4.19 26.49
N ALA A 235 24.13 5.42 26.66
CA ALA A 235 25.34 5.73 27.43
C ALA A 235 25.33 5.23 28.88
N SER A 236 24.17 5.21 29.55
CA SER A 236 24.01 4.82 30.95
C SER A 236 23.78 3.30 31.17
N SER A 237 23.97 2.46 30.14
CA SER A 237 23.44 1.10 30.14
C SER A 237 24.46 -0.02 30.35
N GLY A 238 25.65 0.29 30.82
CA GLY A 238 26.71 -0.69 31.14
C GLY A 238 27.49 -1.16 29.90
N ASN A 239 28.42 -2.08 30.14
CA ASN A 239 29.37 -2.59 29.14
C ASN A 239 28.98 -4.00 28.65
N PRO A 240 29.26 -4.34 27.38
CA PRO A 240 29.11 -5.70 26.89
C PRO A 240 30.07 -6.66 27.55
N THR A 241 29.66 -7.93 27.64
CA THR A 241 30.54 -9.03 28.09
C THR A 241 31.18 -9.68 26.87
N ILE A 242 32.51 -9.68 26.83
CA ILE A 242 33.28 -10.34 25.75
C ILE A 242 34.17 -11.39 26.41
N SER A 243 33.96 -12.65 26.11
CA SER A 243 34.66 -13.76 26.80
C SER A 243 34.86 -14.95 25.87
N GLY A 244 35.89 -15.73 26.17
CA GLY A 244 36.22 -16.95 25.40
C GLY A 244 37.14 -16.70 24.21
N THR A 245 37.73 -17.79 23.71
CA THR A 245 38.73 -17.76 22.64
C THR A 245 38.13 -17.29 21.33
N GLY A 246 38.72 -16.28 20.72
CA GLY A 246 38.29 -15.76 19.42
C GLY A 246 37.02 -14.91 19.44
N ALA A 247 36.51 -14.57 20.65
CA ALA A 247 35.44 -13.58 20.81
C ALA A 247 35.95 -12.19 20.45
N THR A 248 35.23 -11.48 19.58
CA THR A 248 35.65 -10.13 19.13
C THR A 248 34.50 -9.18 19.02
N LEU A 249 34.74 -7.94 19.50
CA LEU A 249 33.91 -6.79 19.26
C LEU A 249 34.81 -5.68 18.69
N THR A 250 34.66 -5.36 17.41
CA THR A 250 35.50 -4.38 16.70
C THR A 250 34.67 -3.36 15.97
N GLY A 251 35.28 -2.25 15.58
CA GLY A 251 34.66 -1.17 14.81
C GLY A 251 35.37 0.14 15.13
N THR A 252 34.94 1.22 14.47
CA THR A 252 35.49 2.56 14.66
C THR A 252 34.37 3.54 15.03
N PRO A 253 34.16 3.74 16.34
CA PRO A 253 34.74 3.06 17.50
C PRO A 253 34.20 1.63 17.68
N ASN A 254 34.84 0.78 18.48
CA ASN A 254 34.28 -0.54 18.79
C ASN A 254 32.91 -0.47 19.48
N ARG A 255 32.66 0.61 20.25
CA ARG A 255 31.36 0.93 20.89
C ARG A 255 31.05 2.40 20.69
N SER A 256 29.82 2.70 20.33
CA SER A 256 29.27 4.06 20.24
C SER A 256 28.07 4.18 21.17
N THR A 257 27.91 5.31 21.83
CA THR A 257 26.86 5.54 22.82
C THR A 257 26.09 6.83 22.55
N THR A 258 24.83 6.85 22.96
CA THR A 258 23.98 8.02 22.93
C THR A 258 23.25 8.24 24.26
N THR A 259 22.92 9.47 24.57
CA THR A 259 22.04 9.81 25.70
C THR A 259 20.57 9.52 25.37
N VAL A 260 20.19 9.66 24.08
CA VAL A 260 18.84 9.40 23.58
C VAL A 260 18.89 8.23 22.61
N TYR A 261 18.44 7.07 23.06
CA TYR A 261 18.37 5.86 22.25
C TYR A 261 16.90 5.54 21.93
N ASN A 262 16.58 5.40 20.66
CA ASN A 262 15.23 5.09 20.22
C ASN A 262 15.25 3.98 19.16
N ASP A 263 14.70 2.82 19.53
CA ASP A 263 14.55 1.62 18.71
C ASP A 263 13.09 1.33 18.38
N SER A 264 12.18 2.28 18.59
CA SER A 264 10.77 2.09 18.27
C SER A 264 10.55 1.90 16.75
N TYR A 265 9.45 1.24 16.39
CA TYR A 265 9.06 1.06 14.99
C TYR A 265 8.99 2.39 14.23
N ILE A 266 8.43 3.43 14.85
CA ILE A 266 8.34 4.77 14.25
C ILE A 266 9.75 5.35 14.00
N ALA A 267 10.68 5.19 14.92
CA ALA A 267 12.02 5.71 14.75
C ALA A 267 12.83 4.96 13.66
N VAL A 268 12.65 3.65 13.58
CA VAL A 268 13.40 2.78 12.66
C VAL A 268 12.74 2.72 11.29
N PHE A 269 11.43 2.57 11.24
CA PHE A 269 10.69 2.31 10.00
C PHE A 269 9.83 3.49 9.52
N GLY A 270 9.60 4.52 10.35
CA GLY A 270 8.70 5.64 10.06
C GLY A 270 7.22 5.28 10.17
N VAL A 271 6.88 4.10 10.69
CA VAL A 271 5.51 3.57 10.75
C VAL A 271 5.31 2.74 12.02
N THR A 272 4.07 2.53 12.43
CA THR A 272 3.72 1.60 13.52
C THR A 272 3.87 0.14 13.08
N LEU A 273 3.85 -0.81 14.04
CA LEU A 273 3.92 -2.24 13.71
C LEU A 273 2.75 -2.71 12.84
N ASP A 274 1.53 -2.23 13.13
CA ASP A 274 0.34 -2.60 12.36
C ASP A 274 0.43 -2.09 10.91
N GLU A 275 0.89 -0.87 10.71
CA GLU A 275 1.13 -0.29 9.40
C GLU A 275 2.26 -0.99 8.66
N LEU A 276 3.36 -1.33 9.36
CA LEU A 276 4.46 -2.11 8.81
C LEU A 276 3.98 -3.50 8.36
N SER A 277 3.16 -4.17 9.18
CA SER A 277 2.55 -5.46 8.83
C SER A 277 1.63 -5.35 7.61
N ALA A 278 0.85 -4.27 7.50
CA ALA A 278 0.00 -4.02 6.33
C ALA A 278 0.79 -3.74 5.05
N MET A 279 2.01 -3.23 5.16
CA MET A 279 2.92 -2.91 4.04
C MET A 279 3.93 -4.02 3.75
N ALA A 280 4.03 -5.04 4.61
CA ALA A 280 4.98 -6.13 4.45
C ALA A 280 4.63 -7.01 3.25
N ASP A 281 5.66 -7.51 2.58
CA ASP A 281 5.50 -8.47 1.48
C ASP A 281 5.09 -9.85 2.03
N TYR A 282 5.54 -10.17 3.26
CA TYR A 282 5.18 -11.38 3.97
C TYR A 282 4.85 -11.09 5.43
N VAL A 283 3.66 -11.52 5.87
CA VAL A 283 3.28 -11.54 7.29
C VAL A 283 3.24 -12.98 7.77
N VAL A 284 4.09 -13.32 8.74
CA VAL A 284 4.32 -14.69 9.21
C VAL A 284 3.73 -14.84 10.62
N ASN A 285 2.63 -15.57 10.73
CA ASN A 285 1.97 -15.86 12.01
C ASN A 285 2.37 -17.22 12.60
N SER A 286 3.09 -18.04 11.82
CA SER A 286 3.63 -19.34 12.25
C SER A 286 5.04 -19.51 11.69
N PRO A 287 6.00 -20.01 12.47
CA PRO A 287 7.38 -20.23 11.99
C PRO A 287 7.46 -21.07 10.72
N THR A 288 6.50 -21.96 10.48
CA THR A 288 6.44 -22.82 9.29
C THR A 288 6.22 -22.04 8.00
N ASN A 289 5.64 -20.85 8.06
CA ASN A 289 5.30 -20.02 6.90
C ASN A 289 6.38 -18.98 6.58
N PHE A 290 7.50 -18.99 7.30
CA PHE A 290 8.61 -18.06 7.03
C PHE A 290 9.24 -18.37 5.67
N PRO A 291 9.43 -17.38 4.79
CA PRO A 291 10.06 -17.58 3.49
C PRO A 291 11.54 -17.98 3.68
N ALA A 292 11.93 -19.13 3.17
CA ALA A 292 13.29 -19.65 3.24
C ALA A 292 13.75 -20.12 1.86
N PRO A 293 14.60 -19.37 1.15
CA PRO A 293 15.24 -18.10 1.58
C PRO A 293 14.28 -16.89 1.60
N VAL A 294 14.66 -15.85 2.35
CA VAL A 294 14.03 -14.52 2.25
C VAL A 294 14.25 -13.99 0.83
N PRO A 295 13.20 -13.67 0.08
CA PRO A 295 13.35 -13.12 -1.27
C PRO A 295 14.08 -11.77 -1.24
N ILE A 296 14.72 -11.44 -2.36
CA ILE A 296 15.50 -10.20 -2.50
C ILE A 296 14.56 -8.99 -2.34
N ASP A 297 15.04 -7.99 -1.62
CA ASP A 297 14.37 -6.69 -1.42
C ASP A 297 12.92 -6.81 -0.92
N THR A 298 12.70 -7.68 0.07
CA THR A 298 11.39 -7.86 0.70
C THR A 298 11.39 -7.44 2.17
N VAL A 299 10.21 -7.08 2.63
CA VAL A 299 9.91 -6.84 4.05
C VAL A 299 9.12 -8.02 4.59
N VAL A 300 9.71 -8.74 5.54
CA VAL A 300 9.08 -9.87 6.23
C VAL A 300 8.80 -9.47 7.67
N VAL A 301 7.55 -9.57 8.10
CA VAL A 301 7.13 -9.34 9.49
C VAL A 301 6.65 -10.65 10.09
N ALA A 302 7.43 -11.22 11.01
CA ALA A 302 7.05 -12.40 11.78
C ALA A 302 6.43 -11.96 13.12
N GLN A 303 5.15 -12.24 13.30
CA GLN A 303 4.38 -11.93 14.52
C GLN A 303 4.49 -13.06 15.57
N THR A 304 5.59 -13.78 15.56
CA THR A 304 5.86 -14.93 16.47
C THR A 304 7.38 -15.07 16.66
N PRO A 305 7.85 -15.59 17.81
CA PRO A 305 9.25 -15.94 17.98
C PRO A 305 9.74 -16.90 16.90
N MET A 306 10.99 -16.73 16.47
CA MET A 306 11.57 -17.48 15.36
C MET A 306 12.78 -18.29 15.80
N THR A 307 12.83 -19.55 15.36
CA THR A 307 14.03 -20.39 15.46
C THR A 307 14.46 -20.80 14.06
N PHE A 308 15.70 -20.45 13.73
CA PHE A 308 16.35 -20.82 12.47
C PHE A 308 17.36 -21.94 12.74
N ASP A 309 17.18 -23.08 12.12
CA ASP A 309 18.00 -24.27 12.27
C ASP A 309 18.48 -24.82 10.93
N ALA A 310 19.09 -25.98 10.90
CA ALA A 310 19.60 -26.60 9.67
C ALA A 310 18.49 -26.89 8.63
N SER A 311 17.25 -27.12 9.09
CA SER A 311 16.10 -27.38 8.21
C SER A 311 15.51 -26.09 7.64
N ARG A 312 15.63 -24.99 8.36
CA ARG A 312 15.14 -23.67 7.96
C ARG A 312 16.12 -22.58 8.41
N PRO A 313 17.23 -22.42 7.69
CA PRO A 313 18.21 -21.38 7.99
C PRO A 313 17.69 -19.99 7.64
N LEU A 314 18.15 -18.96 8.34
CA LEU A 314 17.93 -17.58 7.92
C LEU A 314 18.87 -17.28 6.76
N ARG A 315 18.32 -17.20 5.55
CA ARG A 315 19.08 -16.92 4.32
C ARG A 315 18.35 -15.88 3.46
N GLY A 316 19.10 -15.15 2.65
CA GLY A 316 18.57 -14.20 1.68
C GLY A 316 18.87 -12.75 2.03
N THR A 317 18.13 -11.82 1.41
CA THR A 317 18.39 -10.37 1.50
C THR A 317 17.09 -9.59 1.70
N GLY A 318 17.07 -8.65 2.65
CA GLY A 318 15.89 -7.83 2.87
C GLY A 318 15.80 -7.25 4.28
N VAL A 319 14.58 -6.94 4.67
CA VAL A 319 14.24 -6.50 6.03
C VAL A 319 13.42 -7.59 6.71
N VAL A 320 13.95 -8.10 7.82
CA VAL A 320 13.26 -9.10 8.65
C VAL A 320 12.96 -8.50 10.02
N VAL A 321 11.68 -8.43 10.35
CA VAL A 321 11.17 -7.96 11.64
C VAL A 321 10.54 -9.13 12.37
N VAL A 322 10.97 -9.38 13.60
CA VAL A 322 10.44 -10.46 14.42
C VAL A 322 9.87 -9.89 15.73
N VAL A 323 8.58 -10.11 15.95
CA VAL A 323 7.90 -9.79 17.20
C VAL A 323 8.04 -10.97 18.16
N GLY A 324 9.11 -10.94 18.96
CA GLY A 324 9.50 -11.99 19.87
C GLY A 324 10.99 -12.33 19.77
N ASP A 325 11.37 -13.40 20.46
CA ASP A 325 12.76 -13.86 20.51
C ASP A 325 13.19 -14.51 19.19
N VAL A 326 14.47 -14.34 18.85
CA VAL A 326 15.09 -14.99 17.71
C VAL A 326 16.23 -15.89 18.17
N THR A 327 16.19 -17.14 17.74
CA THR A 327 17.28 -18.10 17.95
C THR A 327 17.79 -18.59 16.59
N ILE A 328 19.05 -18.30 16.28
CA ILE A 328 19.78 -18.95 15.18
C ILE A 328 20.58 -20.09 15.82
N ALA A 329 20.14 -21.31 15.58
CA ALA A 329 20.68 -22.51 16.22
C ALA A 329 22.06 -22.89 15.67
N ALA A 330 22.84 -23.62 16.48
CA ALA A 330 24.10 -24.20 16.02
C ALA A 330 23.85 -25.15 14.83
N GLY A 331 24.71 -25.06 13.81
CA GLY A 331 24.58 -25.88 12.61
C GLY A 331 23.55 -25.38 11.60
N SER A 332 22.93 -24.22 11.80
CA SER A 332 21.90 -23.68 10.89
C SER A 332 22.44 -23.30 9.52
N ASN A 333 23.73 -22.97 9.38
CA ASN A 333 24.32 -22.41 8.15
C ASN A 333 23.55 -21.18 7.64
N SER A 334 23.17 -20.29 8.56
CA SER A 334 22.46 -19.07 8.23
C SER A 334 23.40 -18.04 7.59
N SER A 335 22.92 -17.38 6.53
CA SER A 335 23.62 -16.29 5.85
C SER A 335 22.59 -15.26 5.38
N PHE A 336 22.53 -14.12 6.07
CA PHE A 336 21.53 -13.09 5.82
C PHE A 336 22.20 -11.73 5.58
N SER A 337 21.73 -11.03 4.55
CA SER A 337 22.20 -9.69 4.20
C SER A 337 21.04 -8.70 4.32
N GLY A 338 21.09 -7.79 5.31
CA GLY A 338 19.99 -6.86 5.47
C GLY A 338 19.83 -6.25 6.85
N LEU A 339 18.61 -5.82 7.12
CA LEU A 339 18.22 -5.29 8.43
C LEU A 339 17.40 -6.34 9.18
N LEU A 340 17.94 -6.82 10.30
CA LEU A 340 17.24 -7.70 11.21
C LEU A 340 16.78 -6.92 12.45
N TYR A 341 15.46 -6.78 12.63
CA TYR A 341 14.86 -6.15 13.80
C TYR A 341 14.21 -7.23 14.69
N VAL A 342 14.64 -7.32 15.94
CA VAL A 342 14.17 -8.32 16.91
C VAL A 342 13.53 -7.59 18.09
N GLN A 343 12.20 -7.72 18.22
CA GLN A 343 11.48 -7.24 19.41
C GLN A 343 11.50 -8.30 20.50
N GLY A 344 12.68 -8.58 21.06
CA GLY A 344 12.91 -9.63 22.04
C GLY A 344 14.39 -9.87 22.20
N ASN A 345 14.77 -11.09 22.59
CA ASN A 345 16.13 -11.52 22.71
C ASN A 345 16.65 -12.17 21.42
N LEU A 346 17.94 -12.02 21.18
CA LEU A 346 18.61 -12.61 20.02
C LEU A 346 19.72 -13.56 20.46
N VAL A 347 19.70 -14.79 19.95
CA VAL A 347 20.80 -15.75 20.10
C VAL A 347 21.30 -16.13 18.72
N VAL A 348 22.59 -15.89 18.46
CA VAL A 348 23.25 -16.24 17.19
C VAL A 348 24.31 -17.29 17.45
N ARG A 349 24.13 -18.48 16.85
CA ARG A 349 25.05 -19.59 16.94
C ARG A 349 25.69 -19.90 15.59
N GLU A 350 26.82 -20.57 15.64
CA GLU A 350 27.65 -20.99 14.51
C GLU A 350 27.05 -22.14 13.67
N PRO A 351 27.40 -22.27 12.38
CA PRO A 351 27.94 -21.23 11.54
C PRO A 351 26.86 -20.26 11.14
N CYS A 352 27.12 -18.97 11.32
CA CYS A 352 26.18 -17.93 10.96
C CYS A 352 26.91 -16.66 10.53
N GLU A 353 26.43 -16.02 9.48
CA GLU A 353 26.86 -14.70 9.05
C GLU A 353 25.66 -13.78 8.79
N ILE A 354 25.62 -12.66 9.51
CA ILE A 354 24.64 -11.60 9.28
C ILE A 354 25.42 -10.35 8.84
N GLN A 355 25.12 -9.84 7.65
CA GLN A 355 25.70 -8.60 7.10
C GLN A 355 24.63 -7.52 6.99
N GLY A 356 24.98 -6.27 7.39
CA GLY A 356 24.06 -5.16 7.42
C GLY A 356 23.93 -4.57 8.81
N ALA A 357 22.74 -4.64 9.43
CA ALA A 357 22.56 -4.22 10.83
C ALA A 357 21.54 -5.09 11.56
N VAL A 358 21.77 -5.23 12.84
CA VAL A 358 20.84 -5.90 13.77
C VAL A 358 20.36 -4.90 14.82
N ILE A 359 19.05 -4.80 15.02
CA ILE A 359 18.43 -4.05 16.09
C ILE A 359 17.73 -5.04 17.00
N CYS A 360 18.06 -5.03 18.30
CA CYS A 360 17.46 -5.92 19.27
C CYS A 360 16.99 -5.13 20.49
N THR A 361 15.73 -5.31 20.89
CA THR A 361 15.16 -4.56 22.02
C THR A 361 15.46 -5.21 23.37
N GLY A 362 15.78 -6.50 23.38
CA GLY A 362 16.16 -7.30 24.55
C GLY A 362 17.68 -7.45 24.70
N THR A 363 18.12 -8.68 24.87
CA THR A 363 19.53 -9.08 24.96
C THR A 363 20.00 -9.74 23.68
N ALA A 364 21.29 -9.63 23.37
CA ALA A 364 21.91 -10.31 22.23
C ALA A 364 23.09 -11.18 22.68
N THR A 365 23.10 -12.43 22.27
CA THR A 365 24.21 -13.38 22.50
C THR A 365 24.75 -13.84 21.15
N VAL A 366 26.03 -13.59 20.90
CA VAL A 366 26.74 -14.06 19.70
C VAL A 366 27.80 -15.04 20.14
N ARG A 367 27.65 -16.31 19.75
CA ARG A 367 28.53 -17.39 20.21
C ARG A 367 28.81 -18.40 19.11
N GLY A 368 30.07 -18.64 18.83
CA GLY A 368 30.54 -19.82 18.09
C GLY A 368 30.98 -20.95 19.00
N ASN A 369 31.49 -22.01 18.40
CA ASN A 369 32.13 -23.14 19.09
C ASN A 369 33.25 -23.68 18.20
N LEU A 370 32.95 -24.56 17.26
CA LEU A 370 33.92 -25.05 16.25
C LEU A 370 34.08 -24.06 15.07
N ASP A 371 33.04 -23.29 14.77
CA ASP A 371 33.00 -22.30 13.72
C ASP A 371 32.61 -20.91 14.29
N PHE A 372 32.54 -19.92 13.44
CA PHE A 372 32.23 -18.54 13.82
C PHE A 372 30.74 -18.24 13.72
N ALA A 373 30.26 -17.44 14.67
CA ALA A 373 29.02 -16.71 14.56
C ALA A 373 29.36 -15.22 14.38
N THR A 374 29.02 -14.65 13.22
CA THR A 374 29.43 -13.30 12.82
C THR A 374 28.22 -12.40 12.60
N VAL A 375 28.25 -11.21 13.17
CA VAL A 375 27.38 -10.10 12.85
C VAL A 375 28.24 -8.93 12.40
N GLN A 376 28.09 -8.49 11.16
CA GLN A 376 28.92 -7.47 10.57
C GLN A 376 28.08 -6.31 10.03
N TYR A 377 28.47 -5.08 10.37
CA TYR A 377 27.88 -3.90 9.75
C TYR A 377 28.28 -3.77 8.28
N ASP A 378 27.30 -3.50 7.45
CA ASP A 378 27.52 -3.17 6.05
C ASP A 378 26.57 -2.05 5.60
N ASP A 379 27.15 -0.86 5.40
CA ASP A 379 26.39 0.32 4.99
C ASP A 379 25.90 0.22 3.54
N THR A 380 26.63 -0.51 2.67
CA THR A 380 26.26 -0.68 1.26
C THR A 380 24.95 -1.43 1.16
N ILE A 381 24.78 -2.50 1.94
CA ILE A 381 23.56 -3.27 2.02
C ILE A 381 22.41 -2.41 2.55
N LEU A 382 22.66 -1.63 3.62
CA LEU A 382 21.62 -0.77 4.20
C LEU A 382 21.23 0.38 3.25
N GLN A 383 22.17 0.94 2.49
CA GLN A 383 21.87 1.94 1.46
C GLN A 383 21.05 1.35 0.33
N HIS A 384 21.40 0.15 -0.14
CA HIS A 384 20.61 -0.57 -1.15
C HIS A 384 19.17 -0.80 -0.66
N LEU A 385 18.99 -1.31 0.55
CA LEU A 385 17.66 -1.49 1.13
C LEU A 385 16.87 -0.18 1.26
N ARG A 386 17.53 0.93 1.61
CA ARG A 386 16.86 2.25 1.65
C ARG A 386 16.43 2.71 0.27
N GLN A 387 17.18 2.40 -0.78
CA GLN A 387 16.82 2.73 -2.17
C GLN A 387 15.67 1.87 -2.68
N GLU A 388 15.72 0.57 -2.45
CA GLU A 388 14.73 -0.38 -2.98
C GLU A 388 13.47 -0.48 -2.12
N LEU A 389 13.62 -0.55 -0.80
CA LEU A 389 12.51 -0.74 0.15
C LEU A 389 12.08 0.54 0.86
N GLY A 390 12.99 1.52 1.01
CA GLY A 390 12.70 2.83 1.61
C GLY A 390 11.88 3.73 0.68
N THR A 391 10.95 3.16 -0.07
CA THR A 391 10.06 3.84 -1.02
C THR A 391 8.64 3.95 -0.45
N TYR A 392 7.80 4.74 -1.12
CA TYR A 392 6.40 4.84 -0.74
C TYR A 392 5.66 3.51 -0.96
N ARG A 393 4.89 3.10 0.05
CA ARG A 393 4.01 1.94 0.02
C ARG A 393 2.59 2.36 0.42
N LEU A 394 1.60 1.62 -0.03
CA LEU A 394 0.21 1.87 0.36
C LEU A 394 0.01 1.48 1.82
N ALA A 395 -0.52 2.40 2.61
CA ALA A 395 -0.78 2.21 4.04
C ALA A 395 -2.26 1.87 4.30
N GLY A 396 -2.78 0.88 3.60
CA GLY A 396 -4.15 0.41 3.78
C GLY A 396 -4.89 0.12 2.49
N ALA A 397 -6.18 -0.22 2.62
CA ALA A 397 -7.06 -0.47 1.49
C ALA A 397 -7.53 0.84 0.84
N PHE A 398 -7.87 0.76 -0.45
CA PHE A 398 -8.52 1.87 -1.15
C PHE A 398 -9.88 2.18 -0.51
N ALA A 399 -10.08 3.42 -0.10
CA ALA A 399 -11.34 3.88 0.47
C ALA A 399 -12.08 4.81 -0.50
N ARG A 400 -13.42 4.83 -0.40
CA ARG A 400 -14.23 5.93 -0.92
C ARG A 400 -14.21 7.03 0.13
N PRO A 401 -13.90 8.28 -0.23
CA PRO A 401 -14.00 9.37 0.74
C PRO A 401 -15.43 9.53 1.25
N ALA A 402 -15.56 9.75 2.56
CA ALA A 402 -16.86 10.01 3.16
C ALA A 402 -17.48 11.31 2.58
N GLY A 403 -18.70 11.26 2.09
CA GLY A 403 -19.46 12.44 1.62
C GLY A 403 -19.80 12.49 0.14
N GLN A 404 -19.54 11.43 -0.65
CA GLN A 404 -19.93 11.34 -2.08
C GLN A 404 -21.29 10.68 -2.36
N ASP A 405 -22.08 10.38 -1.35
CA ASP A 405 -23.47 9.90 -1.53
C ASP A 405 -24.42 11.08 -1.87
N ARG A 406 -24.12 11.80 -2.96
CA ARG A 406 -25.06 12.77 -3.54
C ARG A 406 -25.05 12.75 -5.05
#